data_61033c19eb5382b73aaabc3d5a83ea2d
#
_entry.id   61033c19eb5382b73aaabc3d5a83ea2d
#
_cell.length_a   1.000
_cell.length_b   1.000
_cell.length_c   1.000
_cell.angle_alpha   90.00
_cell.angle_beta   90.00
_cell.angle_gamma   90.00
#
_symmetry.space_group_name_H-M   'P 1'
#
loop_
_entity.id
_entity.type
_entity.pdbx_description
1 polymer ?
#
loop_
_entity_poly.entity_id
_entity_poly.type
_entity_poly.pdbx_seq_one_letter_code
_entity_poly.pdbx_strand_id
1 'polypeptide(L)'
;MATVQIKKKISIRPKQAAGFSFNERAKVTLSWATNTDLDLCIFFKKRDGSVGGVFSNEYRGRKSDLGYLDKFPFIKHSGDDKEPVEGTVSSEEIKIASLEELESAYIVVVNFTAALNEEAVTFNEHSGKLLLQSDNSDQEDLEINVDSTEEGQVYYVGKISKEGDGYSLSNEGKVLFLGDAFEEIPGFELICK
;
A
#
# COMPACT_ATOMS: atom_id res chain seq x y z
N MET A 1 -17.97 29.88 10.97
CA MET A 1 -16.79 29.17 11.48
C MET A 1 -16.87 27.74 10.98
N ALA A 2 -15.90 27.30 10.17
CA ALA A 2 -15.86 25.91 9.72
C ALA A 2 -15.43 25.04 10.89
N THR A 3 -16.29 24.12 11.32
CA THR A 3 -15.94 23.13 12.34
C THR A 3 -15.03 22.11 11.67
N VAL A 4 -13.75 22.08 12.05
CA VAL A 4 -12.84 21.02 11.62
C VAL A 4 -13.26 19.75 12.35
N GLN A 5 -13.92 18.83 11.66
CA GLN A 5 -14.15 17.49 12.17
C GLN A 5 -12.85 16.71 12.08
N ILE A 6 -12.24 16.44 13.23
CA ILE A 6 -11.10 15.53 13.30
C ILE A 6 -11.65 14.11 13.22
N LYS A 7 -11.40 13.43 12.12
CA LYS A 7 -11.73 12.00 11.99
C LYS A 7 -10.95 11.19 13.02
N LYS A 8 -11.63 10.24 13.64
CA LYS A 8 -11.00 9.28 14.54
C LYS A 8 -10.20 8.27 13.73
N LYS A 9 -9.07 7.83 14.28
CA LYS A 9 -8.22 6.79 13.71
C LYS A 9 -8.35 5.50 14.48
N ILE A 10 -8.42 4.37 13.74
CA ILE A 10 -8.35 3.02 14.30
C ILE A 10 -7.00 2.42 13.88
N SER A 11 -6.22 2.00 14.86
CA SER A 11 -4.99 1.25 14.62
C SER A 11 -5.29 -0.24 14.48
N ILE A 12 -4.92 -0.83 13.34
CA ILE A 12 -5.10 -2.25 13.04
C ILE A 12 -3.76 -2.96 13.28
N ARG A 13 -3.74 -3.88 14.25
CA ARG A 13 -2.57 -4.69 14.56
C ARG A 13 -2.44 -5.87 13.59
N PRO A 14 -1.26 -6.50 13.47
CA PRO A 14 -1.08 -7.71 12.67
C PRO A 14 -2.13 -8.77 13.01
N LYS A 15 -2.66 -9.42 11.98
CA LYS A 15 -3.76 -10.42 12.02
C LYS A 15 -5.13 -9.89 12.47
N GLN A 16 -5.30 -8.56 12.54
CA GLN A 16 -6.61 -7.94 12.73
C GLN A 16 -7.14 -7.40 11.40
N ALA A 17 -8.46 -7.24 11.31
CA ALA A 17 -9.12 -6.62 10.18
C ALA A 17 -10.11 -5.55 10.65
N ALA A 18 -10.36 -4.56 9.79
CA ALA A 18 -11.39 -3.56 9.99
C ALA A 18 -12.13 -3.29 8.68
N GLY A 19 -13.45 -3.16 8.80
CA GLY A 19 -14.31 -2.78 7.68
C GLY A 19 -14.17 -1.29 7.35
N PHE A 20 -14.31 -0.95 6.09
CA PHE A 20 -14.42 0.44 5.64
C PHE A 20 -15.34 0.55 4.42
N SER A 21 -15.86 1.76 4.21
CA SER A 21 -16.63 2.11 3.04
C SER A 21 -16.18 3.48 2.52
N PHE A 22 -16.39 3.72 1.25
CA PHE A 22 -16.20 5.04 0.65
C PHE A 22 -17.31 5.28 -0.38
N ASN A 23 -17.74 6.54 -0.51
CA ASN A 23 -18.82 6.90 -1.42
C ASN A 23 -18.31 7.06 -2.85
N GLU A 24 -17.16 7.72 -3.00
CA GLU A 24 -16.55 8.01 -4.28
C GLU A 24 -15.08 7.65 -4.32
N ARG A 25 -14.32 7.90 -3.24
CA ARG A 25 -12.88 7.73 -3.21
C ARG A 25 -12.36 7.28 -1.86
N ALA A 26 -11.25 6.58 -1.91
CA ALA A 26 -10.38 6.34 -0.76
C ALA A 26 -8.93 6.68 -1.12
N LYS A 27 -8.09 6.80 -0.10
CA LYS A 27 -6.70 7.14 -0.23
C LYS A 27 -5.85 6.31 0.72
N VAL A 28 -4.77 5.75 0.20
CA VAL A 28 -3.73 5.07 0.98
C VAL A 28 -2.50 5.97 0.97
N THR A 29 -1.98 6.32 2.13
CA THR A 29 -0.76 7.10 2.27
C THR A 29 0.24 6.31 3.10
N LEU A 30 1.44 6.11 2.56
CA LEU A 30 2.62 5.66 3.30
C LEU A 30 3.41 6.88 3.73
N SER A 31 3.88 6.93 4.96
CA SER A 31 4.83 7.95 5.45
C SER A 31 5.94 7.30 6.25
N TRP A 32 7.17 7.80 6.13
CA TRP A 32 8.34 7.31 6.85
C TRP A 32 9.36 8.42 7.13
N ALA A 33 10.28 8.18 8.08
CA ALA A 33 11.17 9.22 8.62
C ALA A 33 12.66 9.02 8.30
N THR A 34 13.02 8.11 7.40
CA THR A 34 14.41 7.84 6.99
C THR A 34 14.66 8.21 5.54
N ASN A 35 15.93 8.27 5.13
CA ASN A 35 16.34 8.50 3.74
C ASN A 35 16.24 7.24 2.87
N THR A 36 15.65 6.17 3.39
CA THR A 36 15.46 4.94 2.66
C THR A 36 14.35 5.12 1.62
N ASP A 37 14.59 4.58 0.44
CA ASP A 37 13.61 4.56 -0.64
C ASP A 37 12.59 3.44 -0.39
N LEU A 38 11.41 3.83 0.11
CA LEU A 38 10.29 2.92 0.36
C LEU A 38 9.19 3.20 -0.65
N ASP A 39 8.86 2.20 -1.45
CA ASP A 39 7.83 2.28 -2.48
C ASP A 39 6.51 1.68 -1.99
N LEU A 40 5.44 2.47 -2.09
CA LEU A 40 4.08 2.01 -1.86
C LEU A 40 3.52 1.40 -3.16
N CYS A 41 3.07 0.16 -3.09
CA CYS A 41 2.47 -0.54 -4.21
C CYS A 41 1.10 -1.09 -3.85
N ILE A 42 0.21 -1.18 -4.84
CA ILE A 42 -1.01 -1.97 -4.75
C ILE A 42 -1.03 -2.95 -5.90
N PHE A 43 -0.97 -4.25 -5.59
CA PHE A 43 -1.25 -5.33 -6.53
C PHE A 43 -2.69 -5.78 -6.37
N PHE A 44 -3.27 -6.40 -7.39
CA PHE A 44 -4.66 -6.83 -7.31
C PHE A 44 -4.94 -8.05 -8.17
N LYS A 45 -5.97 -8.79 -7.76
CA LYS A 45 -6.57 -9.89 -8.51
C LYS A 45 -7.98 -9.49 -8.92
N LYS A 46 -8.28 -9.62 -10.20
CA LYS A 46 -9.63 -9.40 -10.74
C LYS A 46 -10.50 -10.64 -10.54
N ARG A 47 -11.81 -10.46 -10.69
CA ARG A 47 -12.78 -11.57 -10.59
C ARG A 47 -12.61 -12.64 -11.67
N ASP A 48 -12.01 -12.32 -12.82
CA ASP A 48 -11.67 -13.26 -13.87
C ASP A 48 -10.36 -14.04 -13.62
N GLY A 49 -9.72 -13.79 -12.48
CA GLY A 49 -8.47 -14.41 -12.05
C GLY A 49 -7.21 -13.73 -12.57
N SER A 50 -7.31 -12.77 -13.51
CA SER A 50 -6.15 -12.02 -13.97
C SER A 50 -5.65 -11.07 -12.89
N VAL A 51 -4.36 -10.74 -12.96
CA VAL A 51 -3.68 -9.88 -11.98
C VAL A 51 -3.21 -8.58 -12.60
N GLY A 52 -3.01 -7.57 -11.76
CA GLY A 52 -2.45 -6.28 -12.14
C GLY A 52 -1.79 -5.61 -10.95
N GLY A 53 -1.24 -4.42 -11.17
CA GLY A 53 -0.58 -3.65 -10.12
C GLY A 53 -0.47 -2.18 -10.47
N VAL A 54 -0.30 -1.37 -9.43
CA VAL A 54 -0.02 0.07 -9.48
C VAL A 54 1.21 0.31 -8.61
N PHE A 55 2.29 0.79 -9.21
CA PHE A 55 3.60 0.97 -8.59
C PHE A 55 4.42 2.03 -9.33
N SER A 56 5.27 2.76 -8.60
CA SER A 56 6.10 3.87 -9.12
C SER A 56 7.51 3.48 -9.51
N ASN A 57 8.04 2.42 -8.91
CA ASN A 57 9.43 2.01 -9.09
C ASN A 57 9.73 1.38 -10.45
N GLU A 58 10.97 1.48 -10.88
CA GLU A 58 11.49 0.96 -12.13
C GLU A 58 12.51 -0.18 -11.89
N TYR A 59 12.08 -1.21 -11.16
CA TYR A 59 12.94 -2.34 -10.83
C TYR A 59 13.49 -3.02 -12.09
N ARG A 60 14.80 -3.06 -12.24
CA ARG A 60 15.54 -3.66 -13.37
C ARG A 60 15.10 -3.11 -14.75
N GLY A 61 14.78 -1.82 -14.82
CA GLY A 61 14.43 -1.14 -16.07
C GLY A 61 12.99 -1.35 -16.52
N ARG A 62 12.14 -1.95 -15.69
CA ARG A 62 10.71 -1.98 -15.94
C ARG A 62 10.11 -0.60 -15.72
N LYS A 63 9.20 -0.22 -16.60
CA LYS A 63 8.43 1.01 -16.43
C LYS A 63 7.41 0.89 -15.31
N SER A 64 7.28 1.95 -14.53
CA SER A 64 6.22 2.13 -13.56
C SER A 64 4.83 1.99 -14.22
N ASP A 65 3.86 1.51 -13.46
CA ASP A 65 2.44 1.58 -13.80
C ASP A 65 1.72 2.39 -12.72
N LEU A 66 1.51 3.67 -12.99
CA LEU A 66 0.88 4.59 -12.04
C LEU A 66 -0.65 4.47 -12.01
N GLY A 67 -1.24 3.68 -12.90
CA GLY A 67 -2.68 3.47 -12.96
C GLY A 67 -3.48 4.70 -13.36
N TYR A 68 -4.81 4.61 -13.20
CA TYR A 68 -5.78 5.64 -13.60
C TYR A 68 -6.94 5.69 -12.60
N LEU A 69 -7.60 6.87 -12.45
CA LEU A 69 -8.80 7.02 -11.62
C LEU A 69 -10.12 6.99 -12.42
N ASP A 70 -10.07 7.35 -13.70
CA ASP A 70 -11.23 7.49 -14.60
C ASP A 70 -11.51 6.26 -15.46
N LYS A 71 -10.62 5.29 -15.42
CA LYS A 71 -10.73 3.99 -16.08
C LYS A 71 -10.04 2.92 -15.24
N PHE A 72 -10.21 1.65 -15.63
CA PHE A 72 -9.53 0.54 -14.97
C PHE A 72 -8.00 0.79 -14.88
N PRO A 73 -7.36 0.56 -13.73
CA PRO A 73 -7.84 -0.14 -12.53
C PRO A 73 -8.62 0.73 -11.53
N PHE A 74 -8.93 1.99 -11.81
CA PHE A 74 -9.55 2.95 -10.90
C PHE A 74 -8.72 3.20 -9.63
N ILE A 75 -7.43 2.95 -9.73
CA ILE A 75 -6.40 3.11 -8.71
C ILE A 75 -5.27 3.92 -9.36
N LYS A 76 -4.78 4.95 -8.68
CA LYS A 76 -3.72 5.81 -9.20
C LYS A 76 -2.70 6.18 -8.13
N HIS A 77 -1.43 5.94 -8.42
CA HIS A 77 -0.28 6.37 -7.65
C HIS A 77 0.06 7.84 -7.96
N SER A 78 0.49 8.60 -6.95
CA SER A 78 0.91 10.00 -7.10
C SER A 78 2.23 10.17 -7.87
N GLY A 79 3.03 9.13 -7.96
CA GLY A 79 4.40 9.11 -8.45
C GLY A 79 5.37 8.89 -7.29
N ASP A 80 6.59 8.53 -7.64
CA ASP A 80 7.69 8.26 -6.72
C ASP A 80 8.21 9.57 -6.07
N ASP A 81 8.47 9.55 -4.76
CA ASP A 81 9.16 10.63 -4.02
C ASP A 81 10.68 10.35 -4.03
N LYS A 82 11.31 10.72 -5.13
CA LYS A 82 12.69 10.31 -5.51
C LYS A 82 13.81 10.77 -4.61
N GLU A 83 13.60 11.75 -3.75
CA GLU A 83 14.67 12.30 -2.91
C GLU A 83 14.17 12.62 -1.50
N PRO A 84 14.12 11.64 -0.59
CA PRO A 84 13.88 11.94 0.82
C PRO A 84 14.99 12.88 1.32
N VAL A 85 14.60 14.08 1.73
CA VAL A 85 15.52 15.06 2.30
C VAL A 85 15.78 14.69 3.76
N GLU A 86 17.04 14.64 4.16
CA GLU A 86 17.42 14.32 5.54
C GLU A 86 16.68 15.21 6.55
N GLY A 87 16.02 14.58 7.53
CA GLY A 87 15.23 15.25 8.57
C GLY A 87 13.80 15.62 8.17
N THR A 88 13.33 15.22 6.99
CA THR A 88 11.92 15.35 6.58
C THR A 88 11.19 14.01 6.62
N VAL A 89 9.87 14.07 6.67
CA VAL A 89 9.00 12.89 6.52
C VAL A 89 8.70 12.74 5.03
N SER A 90 9.11 11.60 4.46
CA SER A 90 8.75 11.23 3.10
C SER A 90 7.37 10.60 3.05
N SER A 91 6.68 10.71 1.92
CA SER A 91 5.37 10.08 1.76
C SER A 91 5.03 9.76 0.32
N GLU A 92 4.36 8.64 0.12
CA GLU A 92 3.73 8.25 -1.14
C GLU A 92 2.23 8.04 -0.96
N GLU A 93 1.48 8.29 -2.02
CA GLU A 93 0.03 8.26 -2.00
C GLU A 93 -0.54 7.47 -3.18
N ILE A 94 -1.51 6.61 -2.88
CA ILE A 94 -2.34 5.94 -3.88
C ILE A 94 -3.81 6.31 -3.65
N LYS A 95 -4.47 6.81 -4.69
CA LYS A 95 -5.92 7.10 -4.69
C LYS A 95 -6.68 5.94 -5.31
N ILE A 96 -7.84 5.65 -4.73
CA ILE A 96 -8.74 4.57 -5.16
C ILE A 96 -10.10 5.19 -5.45
N ALA A 97 -10.58 5.08 -6.69
CA ALA A 97 -11.92 5.51 -7.09
C ALA A 97 -12.93 4.36 -7.03
N SER A 98 -12.49 3.11 -7.32
CA SER A 98 -13.35 1.93 -7.24
C SER A 98 -12.51 0.66 -7.04
N LEU A 99 -13.09 -0.31 -6.34
CA LEU A 99 -12.57 -1.68 -6.21
C LEU A 99 -13.56 -2.72 -6.73
N GLU A 100 -14.64 -2.30 -7.38
CA GLU A 100 -15.76 -3.19 -7.73
C GLU A 100 -15.39 -4.30 -8.71
N GLU A 101 -14.42 -4.06 -9.61
CA GLU A 101 -13.95 -5.07 -10.58
C GLU A 101 -12.96 -6.06 -9.97
N LEU A 102 -12.49 -5.80 -8.74
CA LEU A 102 -11.47 -6.60 -8.09
C LEU A 102 -12.09 -7.68 -7.18
N GLU A 103 -11.43 -8.82 -7.13
CA GLU A 103 -11.66 -9.84 -6.11
C GLU A 103 -10.95 -9.43 -4.80
N SER A 104 -9.71 -8.94 -4.93
CA SER A 104 -8.89 -8.48 -3.82
C SER A 104 -7.80 -7.53 -4.30
N ALA A 105 -7.34 -6.67 -3.37
CA ALA A 105 -6.17 -5.83 -3.56
C ALA A 105 -5.18 -6.04 -2.40
N TYR A 106 -3.90 -5.91 -2.67
CA TYR A 106 -2.79 -6.21 -1.77
C TYR A 106 -1.92 -4.97 -1.64
N ILE A 107 -1.84 -4.41 -0.43
CA ILE A 107 -1.02 -3.24 -0.13
C ILE A 107 0.35 -3.72 0.30
N VAL A 108 1.38 -3.23 -0.37
CA VAL A 108 2.75 -3.67 -0.22
C VAL A 108 3.68 -2.46 -0.13
N VAL A 109 4.68 -2.55 0.73
CA VAL A 109 5.79 -1.61 0.79
C VAL A 109 7.07 -2.35 0.43
N VAL A 110 7.81 -1.82 -0.55
CA VAL A 110 9.10 -2.39 -0.99
C VAL A 110 10.20 -1.45 -0.52
N ASN A 111 11.24 -2.00 0.13
CA ASN A 111 12.50 -1.29 0.29
C ASN A 111 13.28 -1.47 -1.01
N PHE A 112 13.18 -0.46 -1.89
CA PHE A 112 13.69 -0.54 -3.25
C PHE A 112 15.22 -0.68 -3.29
N THR A 113 15.92 0.08 -2.46
CA THR A 113 17.39 0.02 -2.38
C THR A 113 17.84 -1.38 -1.93
N ALA A 114 17.24 -1.94 -0.90
CA ALA A 114 17.56 -3.29 -0.43
C ALA A 114 17.21 -4.36 -1.48
N ALA A 115 16.10 -4.19 -2.19
CA ALA A 115 15.71 -5.10 -3.26
C ALA A 115 16.69 -5.10 -4.44
N LEU A 116 17.21 -3.92 -4.84
CA LEU A 116 18.23 -3.82 -5.89
C LEU A 116 19.56 -4.44 -5.50
N ASN A 117 19.95 -4.29 -4.24
CA ASN A 117 21.22 -4.77 -3.71
C ASN A 117 21.14 -6.22 -3.22
N GLU A 118 19.97 -6.85 -3.24
CA GLU A 118 19.70 -8.17 -2.68
C GLU A 118 20.05 -8.28 -1.18
N GLU A 119 19.85 -7.16 -0.45
CA GLU A 119 20.12 -7.06 0.98
C GLU A 119 18.88 -7.42 1.80
N ALA A 120 19.10 -8.09 2.93
CA ALA A 120 18.06 -8.31 3.94
C ALA A 120 18.06 -7.14 4.93
N VAL A 121 16.90 -6.50 5.10
CA VAL A 121 16.75 -5.34 5.99
C VAL A 121 15.52 -5.51 6.86
N THR A 122 15.44 -4.75 7.95
CA THR A 122 14.26 -4.67 8.81
C THR A 122 13.47 -3.39 8.52
N PHE A 123 12.19 -3.35 8.91
CA PHE A 123 11.34 -2.18 8.71
C PHE A 123 11.14 -1.31 9.96
N ASN A 124 11.61 -1.76 11.13
CA ASN A 124 11.43 -1.05 12.39
C ASN A 124 12.21 0.27 12.51
N GLU A 125 13.24 0.47 11.69
CA GLU A 125 14.08 1.67 11.70
C GLU A 125 13.45 2.87 10.97
N HIS A 126 12.42 2.63 10.13
CA HIS A 126 11.89 3.65 9.25
C HIS A 126 10.71 4.44 9.84
N SER A 127 10.16 4.01 10.98
CA SER A 127 8.95 4.58 11.57
C SER A 127 7.79 4.68 10.56
N GLY A 128 7.70 3.68 9.70
CA GLY A 128 6.73 3.64 8.61
C GLY A 128 5.28 3.55 9.12
N LYS A 129 4.40 4.32 8.50
CA LYS A 129 2.97 4.32 8.79
C LYS A 129 2.16 4.33 7.51
N LEU A 130 1.19 3.44 7.44
CA LEU A 130 0.19 3.42 6.39
C LEU A 130 -1.14 3.92 6.93
N LEU A 131 -1.75 4.84 6.21
CA LEU A 131 -3.05 5.41 6.54
C LEU A 131 -4.01 5.17 5.37
N LEU A 132 -5.13 4.47 5.62
CA LEU A 132 -6.25 4.37 4.68
C LEU A 132 -7.35 5.33 5.12
N GLN A 133 -7.67 6.27 4.26
CA GLN A 133 -8.69 7.30 4.48
C GLN A 133 -9.82 7.13 3.46
N SER A 134 -11.04 7.16 3.94
CA SER A 134 -12.25 7.21 3.10
C SER A 134 -12.74 8.64 2.95
N ASP A 135 -13.33 8.98 1.81
CA ASP A 135 -14.06 10.22 1.61
C ASP A 135 -15.40 10.27 2.38
N ASN A 136 -15.85 9.13 2.89
CA ASN A 136 -16.98 9.06 3.79
C ASN A 136 -16.65 9.69 5.15
N SER A 137 -17.33 10.79 5.50
CA SER A 137 -17.10 11.52 6.75
C SER A 137 -17.36 10.71 8.01
N ASP A 138 -18.24 9.72 7.94
CA ASP A 138 -18.64 8.88 9.06
C ASP A 138 -17.71 7.67 9.25
N GLN A 139 -16.81 7.46 8.30
CA GLN A 139 -15.83 6.39 8.35
C GLN A 139 -14.56 6.84 9.09
N GLU A 140 -14.14 6.07 10.06
CA GLU A 140 -12.86 6.26 10.74
C GLU A 140 -11.69 5.95 9.80
N ASP A 141 -10.59 6.68 9.93
CA ASP A 141 -9.35 6.38 9.21
C ASP A 141 -8.69 5.13 9.80
N LEU A 142 -8.15 4.26 8.95
CA LEU A 142 -7.45 3.03 9.38
C LEU A 142 -5.95 3.23 9.30
N GLU A 143 -5.24 2.97 10.40
CA GLU A 143 -3.78 3.14 10.50
C GLU A 143 -3.11 1.78 10.76
N ILE A 144 -2.04 1.50 10.02
CA ILE A 144 -1.17 0.33 10.20
C ILE A 144 0.27 0.82 10.33
N ASN A 145 0.97 0.38 11.37
CA ASN A 145 2.41 0.58 11.47
C ASN A 145 3.13 -0.39 10.53
N VAL A 146 4.02 0.15 9.71
CA VAL A 146 4.96 -0.62 8.88
C VAL A 146 6.24 -0.79 9.70
N ASP A 147 6.20 -1.75 10.62
CA ASP A 147 7.20 -1.94 11.67
C ASP A 147 7.39 -3.43 11.92
N SER A 148 8.61 -3.93 11.69
CA SER A 148 8.98 -5.34 11.95
C SER A 148 10.48 -5.45 12.14
N THR A 149 10.89 -6.37 13.03
CA THR A 149 12.27 -6.82 13.22
C THR A 149 12.63 -8.03 12.36
N GLU A 150 11.68 -8.56 11.59
CA GLU A 150 11.94 -9.61 10.61
C GLU A 150 12.68 -9.03 9.41
N GLU A 151 13.57 -9.81 8.80
CA GLU A 151 14.40 -9.41 7.67
C GLU A 151 13.75 -9.77 6.34
N GLY A 152 13.84 -8.84 5.37
CA GLY A 152 13.38 -9.04 4.00
C GLY A 152 13.45 -7.72 3.22
N GLN A 153 12.89 -7.68 2.02
CA GLN A 153 12.83 -6.48 1.19
C GLN A 153 11.40 -5.97 1.00
N VAL A 154 10.40 -6.77 1.35
CA VAL A 154 8.99 -6.53 1.08
C VAL A 154 8.19 -6.61 2.37
N TYR A 155 7.47 -5.56 2.70
CA TYR A 155 6.48 -5.58 3.78
C TYR A 155 5.09 -5.76 3.18
N TYR A 156 4.50 -6.94 3.31
CA TYR A 156 3.11 -7.19 2.96
C TYR A 156 2.22 -6.62 4.06
N VAL A 157 1.72 -5.40 3.83
CA VAL A 157 0.97 -4.62 4.82
C VAL A 157 -0.39 -5.22 5.05
N GLY A 158 -1.15 -5.44 3.98
CA GLY A 158 -2.51 -5.93 4.15
C GLY A 158 -3.25 -6.24 2.86
N LYS A 159 -4.39 -6.90 3.05
CA LYS A 159 -5.30 -7.29 1.99
C LYS A 159 -6.62 -6.57 2.12
N ILE A 160 -7.08 -5.99 1.02
CA ILE A 160 -8.43 -5.45 0.88
C ILE A 160 -9.29 -6.50 0.18
N SER A 161 -10.43 -6.83 0.77
CA SER A 161 -11.43 -7.75 0.21
C SER A 161 -12.82 -7.15 0.31
N LYS A 162 -13.72 -7.54 -0.59
CA LYS A 162 -15.12 -7.12 -0.49
C LYS A 162 -15.82 -7.85 0.65
N GLU A 163 -16.57 -7.11 1.46
CA GLU A 163 -17.33 -7.64 2.60
C GLU A 163 -18.71 -6.96 2.66
N GLY A 164 -19.75 -7.71 2.32
CA GLY A 164 -21.10 -7.14 2.19
C GLY A 164 -21.16 -6.01 1.15
N ASP A 165 -21.66 -4.86 1.57
CA ASP A 165 -21.73 -3.65 0.73
C ASP A 165 -20.46 -2.76 0.85
N GLY A 166 -19.49 -3.16 1.68
CA GLY A 166 -18.24 -2.45 1.90
C GLY A 166 -17.02 -3.31 1.60
N TYR A 167 -15.94 -2.96 2.26
CA TYR A 167 -14.65 -3.61 2.15
C TYR A 167 -14.06 -3.87 3.53
N SER A 168 -13.17 -4.84 3.63
CA SER A 168 -12.38 -5.12 4.82
C SER A 168 -10.90 -5.01 4.48
N LEU A 169 -10.14 -4.32 5.32
CA LEU A 169 -8.69 -4.30 5.30
C LEU A 169 -8.18 -5.20 6.43
N SER A 170 -7.55 -6.32 6.07
CA SER A 170 -6.81 -7.17 7.01
C SER A 170 -5.34 -6.75 7.05
N ASN A 171 -4.79 -6.56 8.25
CA ASN A 171 -3.35 -6.35 8.43
C ASN A 171 -2.63 -7.70 8.43
N GLU A 172 -1.87 -7.98 7.37
CA GLU A 172 -1.07 -9.20 7.25
C GLU A 172 0.22 -9.09 8.06
N GLY A 173 0.86 -7.92 8.03
CA GLY A 173 2.04 -7.60 8.84
C GLY A 173 3.21 -8.56 8.62
N LYS A 174 3.44 -9.01 7.39
CA LYS A 174 4.49 -9.97 7.03
C LYS A 174 5.65 -9.28 6.36
N VAL A 175 6.87 -9.64 6.75
CA VAL A 175 8.08 -9.32 5.98
C VAL A 175 8.46 -10.53 5.13
N LEU A 176 8.75 -10.27 3.85
CA LEU A 176 9.03 -11.29 2.85
C LEU A 176 10.33 -10.97 2.10
N PHE A 177 11.06 -11.99 1.69
CA PHE A 177 12.03 -11.86 0.63
C PHE A 177 11.31 -11.75 -0.73
N LEU A 178 11.98 -11.16 -1.72
CA LEU A 178 11.42 -10.99 -3.07
C LEU A 178 10.87 -12.31 -3.64
N GLY A 179 11.57 -13.42 -3.46
CA GLY A 179 11.13 -14.74 -3.93
C GLY A 179 9.81 -15.18 -3.31
N ASP A 180 9.67 -15.00 -2.00
CA ASP A 180 8.44 -15.36 -1.28
C ASP A 180 7.27 -14.43 -1.66
N ALA A 181 7.56 -13.14 -1.92
CA ALA A 181 6.55 -12.18 -2.35
C ALA A 181 5.96 -12.53 -3.73
N PHE A 182 6.75 -13.12 -4.65
CA PHE A 182 6.23 -13.62 -5.93
C PHE A 182 5.24 -14.77 -5.77
N GLU A 183 5.38 -15.57 -4.74
CA GLU A 183 4.49 -16.71 -4.46
C GLU A 183 3.26 -16.29 -3.65
N GLU A 184 3.42 -15.38 -2.69
CA GLU A 184 2.35 -15.02 -1.74
C GLU A 184 1.44 -13.88 -2.22
N ILE A 185 1.95 -12.95 -3.06
CA ILE A 185 1.21 -11.74 -3.44
C ILE A 185 0.84 -11.80 -4.92
N PRO A 186 -0.43 -12.08 -5.25
CA PRO A 186 -0.90 -12.10 -6.64
C PRO A 186 -0.59 -10.78 -7.39
N GLY A 187 0.13 -10.88 -8.50
CA GLY A 187 0.52 -9.73 -9.32
C GLY A 187 1.85 -9.10 -8.94
N PHE A 188 2.48 -9.49 -7.83
CA PHE A 188 3.76 -8.89 -7.42
C PHE A 188 4.87 -9.10 -8.47
N GLU A 189 4.82 -10.18 -9.24
CA GLU A 189 5.78 -10.44 -10.31
C GLU A 189 5.78 -9.35 -11.41
N LEU A 190 4.72 -8.54 -11.51
CA LEU A 190 4.65 -7.45 -12.48
C LEU A 190 5.69 -6.36 -12.23
N ILE A 191 6.19 -6.21 -11.00
CA ILE A 191 7.25 -5.24 -10.68
C ILE A 191 8.60 -5.60 -11.30
N CYS A 192 8.80 -6.86 -11.69
CA CYS A 192 10.06 -7.39 -12.24
C CYS A 192 9.98 -7.86 -13.69
N LYS A 193 8.80 -7.80 -14.34
CA LYS A 193 8.59 -8.34 -15.70
C LYS A 193 8.72 -7.31 -16.80
#